data_f1c66034b23e41d8bd64ccd3739a9a93
#
_entry.id   f1c66034b23e41d8bd64ccd3739a9a93
#
_cell.length_a   1.000
_cell.length_b   1.000
_cell.length_c   1.000
_cell.angle_alpha   90.00
_cell.angle_beta   90.00
_cell.angle_gamma   90.00
#
_symmetry.space_group_name_H-M   'P 1'
#
loop_
_entity.id
_entity.type
_entity.pdbx_description
1 polymer ?
#
loop_
_entity_poly.entity_id
_entity_poly.type
_entity_poly.pdbx_seq_one_letter_code
_entity_poly.pdbx_strand_id
1 'polypeptide(L)'
;VTPTAGGLRGSARAGAPLLVRTATLRAAIVLTTWVAAGLGTAVLAGHQVVNAVWGLTAFALDALAIAAQALVGHALGAGDVVLARALLRRTLTWGVALGAALAVVVGAAWPWLVRAFSADDEVRRAATAALLVAAACLPIAGWVFVLDGVLIGAGDGVFLARAGLVTLVVYLP
;
A
#
# COMPACT_ATOMS: atom_id res chain seq x y z
N VAL A 1 -6.46 12.77 32.20
CA VAL A 1 -5.02 12.39 32.10
C VAL A 1 -4.31 13.54 31.39
N THR A 2 -3.51 14.30 32.12
CA THR A 2 -2.70 15.41 31.54
C THR A 2 -1.52 14.83 30.79
N PRO A 3 -1.25 15.28 29.55
CA PRO A 3 -0.10 14.81 28.78
C PRO A 3 1.20 15.23 29.48
N THR A 4 2.04 14.25 29.82
CA THR A 4 3.38 14.50 30.38
C THR A 4 4.38 14.71 29.25
N ALA A 5 5.38 15.58 29.44
CA ALA A 5 6.42 15.84 28.45
C ALA A 5 7.18 14.56 28.04
N GLY A 6 7.33 13.60 28.97
CA GLY A 6 7.91 12.28 28.71
C GLY A 6 7.03 11.42 27.79
N GLY A 7 5.70 11.43 27.98
CA GLY A 7 4.75 10.73 27.14
C GLY A 7 4.72 11.29 25.70
N LEU A 8 4.75 12.61 25.57
CA LEU A 8 4.81 13.27 24.26
C LEU A 8 6.10 12.94 23.49
N ARG A 9 7.25 12.94 24.16
CA ARG A 9 8.53 12.54 23.55
C ARG A 9 8.53 11.08 23.13
N GLY A 10 7.96 10.18 23.95
CA GLY A 10 7.81 8.76 23.61
C GLY A 10 6.96 8.55 22.37
N SER A 11 5.78 9.19 22.32
CA SER A 11 4.89 9.12 21.16
C SER A 11 5.52 9.72 19.90
N ALA A 12 6.22 10.86 19.99
CA ALA A 12 6.92 11.47 18.87
C ALA A 12 8.03 10.56 18.34
N ARG A 13 8.78 9.91 19.23
CA ARG A 13 9.87 8.99 18.86
C ARG A 13 9.37 7.73 18.17
N ALA A 14 8.22 7.22 18.59
CA ALA A 14 7.54 6.09 17.93
C ALA A 14 6.89 6.47 16.60
N GLY A 15 6.33 7.68 16.50
CA GLY A 15 5.65 8.18 15.30
C GLY A 15 6.58 8.69 14.20
N ALA A 16 7.75 9.24 14.54
CA ALA A 16 8.66 9.82 13.56
C ALA A 16 9.07 8.87 12.42
N PRO A 17 9.44 7.59 12.68
CA PRO A 17 9.73 6.65 11.59
C PRO A 17 8.55 6.41 10.66
N LEU A 18 7.32 6.34 11.19
CA LEU A 18 6.11 6.17 10.39
C LEU A 18 5.81 7.39 9.53
N LEU A 19 6.13 8.60 10.01
CA LEU A 19 6.06 9.82 9.19
C LEU A 19 7.04 9.76 8.02
N VAL A 20 8.29 9.36 8.27
CA VAL A 20 9.30 9.17 7.20
C VAL A 20 8.79 8.18 6.15
N ARG A 21 8.29 7.01 6.59
CA ARG A 21 7.69 6.01 5.68
C ARG A 21 6.55 6.62 4.85
N THR A 22 5.62 7.31 5.48
CA THR A 22 4.47 7.91 4.77
C THR A 22 4.93 8.98 3.80
N ALA A 23 5.91 9.81 4.17
CA ALA A 23 6.48 10.82 3.30
C ALA A 23 7.15 10.21 2.06
N THR A 24 7.92 9.11 2.21
CA THR A 24 8.57 8.44 1.08
C THR A 24 7.57 7.83 0.11
N LEU A 25 6.50 7.21 0.62
CA LEU A 25 5.42 6.67 -0.23
C LEU A 25 4.69 7.80 -0.99
N ARG A 26 4.39 8.91 -0.31
CA ARG A 26 3.76 10.08 -0.95
C ARG A 26 4.68 10.72 -1.99
N ALA A 27 5.97 10.81 -1.71
CA ALA A 27 6.96 11.32 -2.67
C ALA A 27 6.98 10.45 -3.95
N ALA A 28 6.97 9.13 -3.83
CA ALA A 28 6.91 8.23 -4.98
C ALA A 28 5.64 8.46 -5.83
N ILE A 29 4.47 8.60 -5.21
CA ILE A 29 3.21 8.88 -5.91
C ILE A 29 3.27 10.22 -6.64
N VAL A 30 3.79 11.28 -5.98
CA VAL A 30 3.93 12.61 -6.58
C VAL A 30 4.88 12.57 -7.76
N LEU A 31 6.02 11.88 -7.64
CA LEU A 31 6.98 11.71 -8.73
C LEU A 31 6.38 10.98 -9.92
N THR A 32 5.64 9.90 -9.70
CA THR A 32 4.95 9.17 -10.78
C THR A 32 3.95 10.09 -11.50
N THR A 33 3.18 10.85 -10.74
CA THR A 33 2.20 11.79 -11.29
C THR A 33 2.89 12.91 -12.09
N TRP A 34 4.03 13.41 -11.60
CA TRP A 34 4.82 14.43 -12.30
C TRP A 34 5.39 13.91 -13.62
N VAL A 35 5.94 12.69 -13.64
CA VAL A 35 6.39 12.03 -14.87
C VAL A 35 5.22 11.83 -15.84
N ALA A 36 4.08 11.33 -15.35
CA ALA A 36 2.89 11.16 -16.19
C ALA A 36 2.41 12.48 -16.81
N ALA A 37 2.50 13.59 -16.07
CA ALA A 37 2.16 14.92 -16.57
C ALA A 37 3.10 15.39 -17.69
N GLY A 38 4.38 15.03 -17.63
CA GLY A 38 5.36 15.31 -18.69
C GLY A 38 5.14 14.52 -19.98
N LEU A 39 4.44 13.37 -19.91
CA LEU A 39 4.15 12.50 -21.06
C LEU A 39 2.86 12.88 -21.81
N GLY A 40 2.12 13.87 -21.33
CA GLY A 40 0.92 14.38 -21.98
C GLY A 40 -0.37 14.16 -21.21
N THR A 41 -1.42 14.89 -21.61
CA THR A 41 -2.70 14.94 -20.90
C THR A 41 -3.43 13.60 -20.88
N ALA A 42 -3.37 12.82 -21.96
CA ALA A 42 -4.00 11.50 -22.04
C ALA A 42 -3.34 10.49 -21.10
N VAL A 43 -2.00 10.51 -20.98
CA VAL A 43 -1.25 9.65 -20.07
C VAL A 43 -1.55 10.04 -18.63
N LEU A 44 -1.56 11.33 -18.30
CA LEU A 44 -1.92 11.81 -16.97
C LEU A 44 -3.34 11.42 -16.59
N ALA A 45 -4.31 11.59 -17.49
CA ALA A 45 -5.70 11.18 -17.26
C ALA A 45 -5.81 9.66 -17.05
N GLY A 46 -5.13 8.86 -17.87
CA GLY A 46 -5.05 7.41 -17.70
C GLY A 46 -4.43 7.00 -16.35
N HIS A 47 -3.37 7.68 -15.92
CA HIS A 47 -2.75 7.48 -14.62
C HIS A 47 -3.73 7.76 -13.46
N GLN A 48 -4.55 8.81 -13.56
CA GLN A 48 -5.57 9.11 -12.54
C GLN A 48 -6.63 8.01 -12.43
N VAL A 49 -7.04 7.41 -13.56
CA VAL A 49 -7.95 6.25 -13.55
C VAL A 49 -7.33 5.09 -12.77
N VAL A 50 -6.07 4.77 -13.05
CA VAL A 50 -5.35 3.71 -12.34
C VAL A 50 -5.21 4.02 -10.85
N ASN A 51 -4.90 5.26 -10.48
CA ASN A 51 -4.81 5.69 -9.09
C ASN A 51 -6.14 5.55 -8.34
N ALA A 52 -7.26 5.85 -8.99
CA ALA A 52 -8.58 5.70 -8.38
C ALA A 52 -8.89 4.22 -8.09
N VAL A 53 -8.64 3.32 -9.06
CA VAL A 53 -8.84 1.87 -8.88
C VAL A 53 -7.87 1.31 -7.85
N TRP A 54 -6.59 1.72 -7.90
CA TRP A 54 -5.58 1.34 -6.92
C TRP A 54 -5.99 1.77 -5.51
N GLY A 55 -6.49 3.00 -5.33
CA GLY A 55 -6.97 3.49 -4.05
C GLY A 55 -8.06 2.60 -3.44
N LEU A 56 -9.04 2.16 -4.24
CA LEU A 56 -10.09 1.25 -3.80
C LEU A 56 -9.53 -0.13 -3.38
N THR A 57 -8.62 -0.70 -4.17
CA THR A 57 -7.99 -1.98 -3.84
C THR A 57 -7.09 -1.87 -2.62
N ALA A 58 -6.36 -0.75 -2.48
CA ALA A 58 -5.52 -0.47 -1.33
C ALA A 58 -6.34 -0.41 -0.03
N PHE A 59 -7.51 0.20 0.00
CA PHE A 59 -8.39 0.20 1.18
C PHE A 59 -8.79 -1.22 1.61
N ALA A 60 -9.09 -2.10 0.66
CA ALA A 60 -9.40 -3.50 0.98
C ALA A 60 -8.19 -4.25 1.57
N LEU A 61 -6.99 -4.01 1.02
CA LEU A 61 -5.75 -4.59 1.53
C LEU A 61 -5.36 -4.01 2.89
N ASP A 62 -5.57 -2.71 3.11
CA ASP A 62 -5.33 -2.03 4.39
C ASP A 62 -6.21 -2.59 5.51
N ALA A 63 -7.46 -2.93 5.24
CA ALA A 63 -8.34 -3.53 6.24
C ALA A 63 -7.74 -4.84 6.78
N LEU A 64 -7.17 -5.67 5.90
CA LEU A 64 -6.49 -6.91 6.32
C LEU A 64 -5.15 -6.62 7.03
N ALA A 65 -4.41 -5.62 6.57
CA ALA A 65 -3.15 -5.19 7.20
C ALA A 65 -3.38 -4.69 8.63
N ILE A 66 -4.45 -3.91 8.87
CA ILE A 66 -4.84 -3.45 10.22
C ILE A 66 -5.22 -4.63 11.12
N ALA A 67 -5.95 -5.60 10.60
CA ALA A 67 -6.26 -6.83 11.35
C ALA A 67 -4.99 -7.62 11.70
N ALA A 68 -4.06 -7.78 10.76
CA ALA A 68 -2.78 -8.43 10.99
C ALA A 68 -1.93 -7.69 12.01
N GLN A 69 -1.88 -6.37 11.94
CA GLN A 69 -1.21 -5.49 12.90
C GLN A 69 -1.71 -5.72 14.33
N ALA A 70 -3.04 -5.72 14.51
CA ALA A 70 -3.65 -5.88 15.82
C ALA A 70 -3.39 -7.30 16.40
N LEU A 71 -3.60 -8.34 15.58
CA LEU A 71 -3.45 -9.74 16.01
C LEU A 71 -2.00 -10.08 16.36
N VAL A 72 -1.05 -9.74 15.48
CA VAL A 72 0.37 -10.03 15.69
C VAL A 72 0.94 -9.17 16.81
N GLY A 73 0.58 -7.87 16.84
CA GLY A 73 1.00 -6.98 17.93
C GLY A 73 0.52 -7.46 19.29
N HIS A 74 -0.72 -7.93 19.41
CA HIS A 74 -1.26 -8.50 20.66
C HIS A 74 -0.50 -9.78 21.09
N ALA A 75 -0.26 -10.71 20.15
CA ALA A 75 0.48 -11.94 20.46
C ALA A 75 1.93 -11.65 20.90
N LEU A 76 2.61 -10.71 20.24
CA LEU A 76 3.96 -10.28 20.64
C LEU A 76 3.94 -9.58 22.01
N GLY A 77 2.95 -8.72 22.28
CA GLY A 77 2.78 -8.08 23.59
C GLY A 77 2.53 -9.06 24.73
N ALA A 78 1.89 -10.18 24.44
CA ALA A 78 1.70 -11.30 25.39
C ALA A 78 2.94 -12.23 25.51
N GLY A 79 4.00 -12.00 24.74
CA GLY A 79 5.19 -12.86 24.70
C GLY A 79 5.00 -14.17 23.93
N ASP A 80 3.86 -14.38 23.28
CA ASP A 80 3.55 -15.61 22.53
C ASP A 80 4.08 -15.53 21.09
N VAL A 81 5.37 -15.81 20.93
CA VAL A 81 6.07 -15.82 19.64
C VAL A 81 5.55 -16.93 18.72
N VAL A 82 5.06 -18.05 19.27
CA VAL A 82 4.54 -19.16 18.48
C VAL A 82 3.23 -18.74 17.81
N LEU A 83 2.32 -18.15 18.58
CA LEU A 83 1.06 -17.61 18.07
C LEU A 83 1.33 -16.47 17.05
N ALA A 84 2.25 -15.56 17.36
CA ALA A 84 2.61 -14.46 16.46
C ALA A 84 3.06 -14.97 15.08
N ARG A 85 3.91 -16.00 15.03
CA ARG A 85 4.36 -16.64 13.78
C ARG A 85 3.22 -17.35 13.04
N ALA A 86 2.33 -18.01 13.75
CA ALA A 86 1.16 -18.66 13.14
C ALA A 86 0.22 -17.62 12.51
N LEU A 87 -0.06 -16.53 13.22
CA LEU A 87 -0.87 -15.41 12.73
C LEU A 87 -0.23 -14.74 11.52
N LEU A 88 1.09 -14.46 11.55
CA LEU A 88 1.83 -13.91 10.43
C LEU A 88 1.64 -14.77 9.16
N ARG A 89 1.91 -16.08 9.25
CA ARG A 89 1.75 -16.98 8.08
C ARG A 89 0.34 -16.96 7.54
N ARG A 90 -0.64 -17.02 8.42
CA ARG A 90 -2.06 -17.04 8.04
C ARG A 90 -2.49 -15.73 7.39
N THR A 91 -2.13 -14.60 7.96
CA THR A 91 -2.48 -13.28 7.40
C THR A 91 -1.77 -13.01 6.09
N LEU A 92 -0.51 -13.45 5.90
CA LEU A 92 0.19 -13.38 4.61
C LEU A 92 -0.53 -14.20 3.53
N THR A 93 -0.96 -15.42 3.85
CA THR A 93 -1.74 -16.24 2.90
C THR A 93 -3.05 -15.54 2.51
N TRP A 94 -3.76 -14.98 3.47
CA TRP A 94 -4.97 -14.19 3.21
C TRP A 94 -4.69 -12.92 2.41
N GLY A 95 -3.55 -12.26 2.66
CA GLY A 95 -3.13 -11.08 1.89
C GLY A 95 -2.93 -11.39 0.41
N VAL A 96 -2.19 -12.46 0.11
CA VAL A 96 -1.99 -12.92 -1.27
C VAL A 96 -3.30 -13.37 -1.91
N ALA A 97 -4.14 -14.11 -1.17
CA ALA A 97 -5.43 -14.57 -1.70
C ALA A 97 -6.38 -13.41 -2.00
N LEU A 98 -6.48 -12.42 -1.11
CA LEU A 98 -7.27 -11.21 -1.34
C LEU A 98 -6.71 -10.40 -2.51
N GLY A 99 -5.39 -10.21 -2.58
CA GLY A 99 -4.74 -9.54 -3.71
C GLY A 99 -5.00 -10.25 -5.04
N ALA A 100 -4.95 -11.59 -5.06
CA ALA A 100 -5.28 -12.38 -6.24
C ALA A 100 -6.76 -12.27 -6.64
N ALA A 101 -7.67 -12.29 -5.66
CA ALA A 101 -9.09 -12.08 -5.93
C ALA A 101 -9.35 -10.68 -6.51
N LEU A 102 -8.74 -9.64 -5.95
CA LEU A 102 -8.82 -8.28 -6.48
C LEU A 102 -8.20 -8.17 -7.88
N ALA A 103 -7.09 -8.87 -8.15
CA ALA A 103 -6.48 -8.93 -9.48
C ALA A 103 -7.44 -9.50 -10.51
N VAL A 104 -8.12 -10.59 -10.18
CA VAL A 104 -9.15 -11.20 -11.04
C VAL A 104 -10.33 -10.25 -11.27
N VAL A 105 -10.83 -9.62 -10.21
CA VAL A 105 -11.93 -8.65 -10.30
C VAL A 105 -11.56 -7.46 -11.17
N VAL A 106 -10.44 -6.82 -10.92
CA VAL A 106 -9.97 -5.66 -11.71
C VAL A 106 -9.63 -6.09 -13.13
N GLY A 107 -8.96 -7.24 -13.29
CA GLY A 107 -8.61 -7.83 -14.59
C GLY A 107 -9.82 -8.26 -15.43
N ALA A 108 -10.95 -8.65 -14.81
CA ALA A 108 -12.20 -8.92 -15.52
C ALA A 108 -13.00 -7.64 -15.78
N ALA A 109 -12.99 -6.69 -14.84
CA ALA A 109 -13.78 -5.46 -14.92
C ALA A 109 -13.12 -4.33 -15.74
N TRP A 110 -11.86 -4.49 -16.17
CA TRP A 110 -11.10 -3.41 -16.82
C TRP A 110 -11.84 -2.71 -17.97
N PRO A 111 -12.60 -3.42 -18.87
CA PRO A 111 -13.25 -2.74 -20.00
C PRO A 111 -14.36 -1.78 -19.56
N TRP A 112 -15.07 -2.15 -18.49
CA TRP A 112 -16.12 -1.30 -17.90
C TRP A 112 -15.52 -0.17 -17.08
N LEU A 113 -14.49 -0.45 -16.29
CA LEU A 113 -13.78 0.57 -15.49
C LEU A 113 -13.26 1.68 -16.39
N VAL A 114 -12.50 1.35 -17.43
CA VAL A 114 -11.90 2.36 -18.32
C VAL A 114 -12.97 3.18 -19.04
N ARG A 115 -14.07 2.55 -19.48
CA ARG A 115 -15.19 3.25 -20.13
C ARG A 115 -15.96 4.15 -19.16
N ALA A 116 -16.09 3.76 -17.90
CA ALA A 116 -16.78 4.55 -16.89
C ALA A 116 -16.03 5.85 -16.55
N PHE A 117 -14.69 5.82 -16.62
CA PHE A 117 -13.86 6.98 -16.27
C PHE A 117 -13.60 7.93 -17.45
N SER A 118 -13.61 7.46 -18.70
CA SER A 118 -13.32 8.32 -19.86
C SER A 118 -14.04 7.87 -21.11
N ALA A 119 -14.46 8.86 -21.91
CA ALA A 119 -14.99 8.65 -23.28
C ALA A 119 -13.88 8.70 -24.32
N ASP A 120 -12.70 9.23 -23.98
CA ASP A 120 -11.55 9.42 -24.88
C ASP A 120 -10.80 8.10 -25.09
N ASP A 121 -10.63 7.68 -26.34
CA ASP A 121 -9.97 6.43 -26.70
C ASP A 121 -8.45 6.43 -26.43
N GLU A 122 -7.81 7.58 -26.43
CA GLU A 122 -6.39 7.70 -26.11
C GLU A 122 -6.16 7.50 -24.60
N VAL A 123 -6.98 8.15 -23.78
CA VAL A 123 -7.01 7.93 -22.31
C VAL A 123 -7.30 6.48 -21.97
N ARG A 124 -8.30 5.86 -22.64
CA ARG A 124 -8.65 4.46 -22.43
C ARG A 124 -7.49 3.52 -22.73
N ARG A 125 -6.77 3.73 -23.83
CA ARG A 125 -5.59 2.93 -24.18
C ARG A 125 -4.50 3.05 -23.14
N ALA A 126 -4.16 4.27 -22.72
CA ALA A 126 -3.16 4.52 -21.68
C ALA A 126 -3.57 3.89 -20.35
N ALA A 127 -4.83 4.07 -19.91
CA ALA A 127 -5.35 3.50 -18.68
C ALA A 127 -5.38 1.95 -18.71
N THR A 128 -5.73 1.33 -19.84
CA THR A 128 -5.83 -0.13 -19.96
C THR A 128 -4.51 -0.80 -19.67
N ALA A 129 -3.43 -0.40 -20.34
CA ALA A 129 -2.12 -1.02 -20.15
C ALA A 129 -1.65 -0.90 -18.68
N ALA A 130 -1.75 0.30 -18.11
CA ALA A 130 -1.34 0.55 -16.74
C ALA A 130 -2.22 -0.17 -15.70
N LEU A 131 -3.54 -0.27 -15.94
CA LEU A 131 -4.48 -0.96 -15.06
C LEU A 131 -4.24 -2.48 -15.03
N LEU A 132 -3.95 -3.10 -16.17
CA LEU A 132 -3.63 -4.53 -16.24
C LEU A 132 -2.33 -4.86 -15.53
N VAL A 133 -1.30 -4.01 -15.68
CA VAL A 133 -0.05 -4.15 -14.92
C VAL A 133 -0.30 -3.99 -13.42
N ALA A 134 -1.05 -2.96 -13.01
CA ALA A 134 -1.42 -2.76 -11.62
C ALA A 134 -2.20 -3.95 -11.06
N ALA A 135 -3.17 -4.50 -11.81
CA ALA A 135 -3.91 -5.69 -11.42
C ALA A 135 -3.00 -6.91 -11.22
N ALA A 136 -2.05 -7.15 -12.12
CA ALA A 136 -1.09 -8.25 -12.00
C ALA A 136 -0.19 -8.12 -10.74
N CYS A 137 0.05 -6.91 -10.26
CA CYS A 137 0.83 -6.64 -9.05
C CYS A 137 0.03 -6.81 -7.74
N LEU A 138 -1.32 -6.88 -7.77
CA LEU A 138 -2.15 -6.94 -6.57
C LEU A 138 -1.85 -8.12 -5.62
N PRO A 139 -1.52 -9.35 -6.09
CA PRO A 139 -1.14 -10.43 -5.17
C PRO A 139 0.12 -10.10 -4.37
N ILE A 140 1.12 -9.48 -5.02
CA ILE A 140 2.35 -9.02 -4.36
C ILE A 140 2.03 -7.85 -3.41
N ALA A 141 1.18 -6.92 -3.83
CA ALA A 141 0.71 -5.84 -2.99
C ALA A 141 0.04 -6.37 -1.72
N GLY A 142 -0.85 -7.37 -1.83
CA GLY A 142 -1.50 -7.99 -0.67
C GLY A 142 -0.51 -8.57 0.35
N TRP A 143 0.57 -9.19 -0.13
CA TRP A 143 1.65 -9.67 0.73
C TRP A 143 2.40 -8.51 1.42
N VAL A 144 2.73 -7.45 0.66
CA VAL A 144 3.45 -6.27 1.17
C VAL A 144 2.62 -5.50 2.19
N PHE A 145 1.32 -5.27 1.93
CA PHE A 145 0.41 -4.57 2.85
C PHE A 145 0.31 -5.28 4.20
N VAL A 146 0.18 -6.62 4.18
CA VAL A 146 0.14 -7.42 5.42
C VAL A 146 1.45 -7.34 6.18
N LEU A 147 2.60 -7.45 5.51
CA LEU A 147 3.91 -7.29 6.15
C LEU A 147 4.08 -5.92 6.80
N ASP A 148 3.63 -4.90 6.12
CA ASP A 148 3.66 -3.54 6.61
C ASP A 148 2.84 -3.40 7.92
N GLY A 149 1.61 -3.90 7.92
CA GLY A 149 0.78 -3.96 9.12
C GLY A 149 1.44 -4.74 10.26
N VAL A 150 2.00 -5.90 9.98
CA VAL A 150 2.71 -6.73 10.98
C VAL A 150 3.91 -6.00 11.57
N LEU A 151 4.72 -5.33 10.76
CA LEU A 151 5.88 -4.56 11.22
C LEU A 151 5.48 -3.37 12.09
N ILE A 152 4.37 -2.69 11.75
CA ILE A 152 3.80 -1.65 12.60
C ILE A 152 3.33 -2.26 13.94
N GLY A 153 2.64 -3.40 13.89
CA GLY A 153 2.18 -4.12 15.09
C GLY A 153 3.33 -4.61 15.98
N ALA A 154 4.45 -4.98 15.38
CA ALA A 154 5.68 -5.37 16.08
C ALA A 154 6.47 -4.17 16.64
N GLY A 155 6.10 -2.93 16.28
CA GLY A 155 6.79 -1.72 16.71
C GLY A 155 8.08 -1.41 15.92
N ASP A 156 8.34 -2.10 14.80
CA ASP A 156 9.55 -1.90 13.99
C ASP A 156 9.35 -0.82 12.91
N GLY A 157 8.92 0.37 13.34
CA GLY A 157 8.76 1.53 12.47
C GLY A 157 10.08 2.00 11.84
N VAL A 158 11.22 1.75 12.51
CA VAL A 158 12.56 2.12 12.01
C VAL A 158 12.91 1.32 10.76
N PHE A 159 12.63 0.02 10.75
CA PHE A 159 12.81 -0.81 9.56
C PHE A 159 11.95 -0.30 8.40
N LEU A 160 10.67 0.01 8.66
CA LEU A 160 9.75 0.54 7.65
C LEU A 160 10.22 1.88 7.07
N ALA A 161 10.75 2.78 7.91
CA ALA A 161 11.31 4.05 7.43
C ALA A 161 12.52 3.83 6.52
N ARG A 162 13.43 2.93 6.90
CA ARG A 162 14.60 2.57 6.09
C ARG A 162 14.21 1.91 4.77
N ALA A 163 13.30 0.94 4.82
CA ALA A 163 12.78 0.28 3.63
C ALA A 163 12.11 1.27 2.67
N GLY A 164 11.31 2.20 3.20
CA GLY A 164 10.69 3.28 2.41
C GLY A 164 11.71 4.18 1.73
N LEU A 165 12.79 4.57 2.42
CA LEU A 165 13.88 5.37 1.85
C LEU A 165 14.62 4.61 0.74
N VAL A 166 14.97 3.34 0.98
CA VAL A 166 15.61 2.49 -0.04
C VAL A 166 14.73 2.35 -1.27
N THR A 167 13.43 2.07 -1.06
CA THR A 167 12.47 1.98 -2.16
C THR A 167 12.40 3.28 -2.95
N LEU A 168 12.35 4.44 -2.28
CA LEU A 168 12.31 5.74 -2.94
C LEU A 168 13.59 5.98 -3.77
N VAL A 169 14.77 5.67 -3.22
CA VAL A 169 16.07 5.83 -3.93
C VAL A 169 16.13 4.93 -5.17
N VAL A 170 15.67 3.66 -5.06
CA VAL A 170 15.62 2.73 -6.20
C VAL A 170 14.58 3.16 -7.24
N TYR A 171 13.51 3.81 -6.79
CA TYR A 171 12.44 4.30 -7.65
C TYR A 171 12.80 5.58 -8.43
N LEU A 172 13.74 6.38 -7.90
CA LEU A 172 14.28 7.55 -8.61
C LEU A 172 15.20 7.06 -9.75
N PRO A 173 14.88 7.34 -11.02
CA PRO A 173 15.77 7.01 -12.15
C PRO A 173 17.01 7.88 -12.18
#